data_0d9ac44b28ad648d6f38d65fdffd1a52
#
_entry.id   0d9ac44b28ad648d6f38d65fdffd1a52
#
_cell.length_a   1.000
_cell.length_b   1.000
_cell.length_c   1.000
_cell.angle_alpha   90.00
_cell.angle_beta   90.00
_cell.angle_gamma   90.00
#
_symmetry.space_group_name_H-M   'P 1'
#
loop_
_entity.id
_entity.type
_entity.pdbx_description
1 polymer ?
#
loop_
_entity_poly.entity_id
_entity_poly.type
_entity_poly.pdbx_seq_one_letter_code
_entity_poly.pdbx_strand_id
1 'polypeptide(L)'
;LVATGLVDQVPSDSTVHRRHAELAGLGSDGTTAILAGMKSARRAAWAACGTRNPAARATTDNPLVIDLDATEILSHSDKEHATPTWKKHFGFHPLAAIIDHGDGLTGEPAAVLLRPGNAGSNTAADHITVPDQAVSALPEHADGHEWDTRLLVRTDAAGGSQSFLNHLNDQGLAYSIGFPVTWQIGEIASTLGDPVKQGIIRPDGTVTDPGDGYVADITSRMRSWAGEPLGTDLDNYPDDMRIIIRVEHPASGAQLRITDVDGRRVQALVTNRPGHANRLDVLHRGRGRCEQRIRDLKDCGLGKLPHEGFRMNQAWCHVAVLAMSLVTWAGLVTAAGSTAAQQRRSRWWVWEPKTLRARMLSIAAIVVRHARRVILRFDAAAPHRELLEHGLARIRRIV
;
A
#
# COMPACT_ATOMS: atom_id res chain seq x y z
N LEU A 1 13.94 20.70 -13.00
CA LEU A 1 12.56 21.04 -13.31
C LEU A 1 12.47 22.43 -14.01
N VAL A 2 13.08 23.49 -13.44
CA VAL A 2 13.14 24.83 -14.11
C VAL A 2 13.84 24.71 -15.46
N ALA A 3 14.98 24.01 -15.51
CA ALA A 3 15.76 23.82 -16.73
C ALA A 3 15.07 22.94 -17.79
N THR A 4 14.08 22.15 -17.40
CA THR A 4 13.25 21.33 -18.32
C THR A 4 12.00 22.06 -18.81
N GLY A 5 11.72 23.25 -18.27
CA GLY A 5 10.50 24.02 -18.55
C GLY A 5 9.24 23.45 -17.89
N LEU A 6 9.39 22.50 -16.94
CA LEU A 6 8.25 21.92 -16.20
C LEU A 6 7.77 22.85 -15.07
N VAL A 7 8.63 23.75 -14.58
CA VAL A 7 8.29 24.81 -13.63
C VAL A 7 9.07 26.07 -13.97
N ASP A 8 8.50 27.25 -13.77
CA ASP A 8 9.15 28.52 -14.08
C ASP A 8 10.25 28.86 -13.08
N GLN A 9 10.03 28.57 -11.80
CA GLN A 9 10.95 28.87 -10.71
C GLN A 9 10.94 27.78 -9.64
N VAL A 10 12.08 27.56 -8.99
CA VAL A 10 12.12 26.78 -7.74
C VAL A 10 11.65 27.70 -6.61
N PRO A 11 10.60 27.32 -5.87
CA PRO A 11 10.13 28.12 -4.74
C PRO A 11 11.19 28.20 -3.64
N SER A 12 11.26 29.31 -2.94
CA SER A 12 12.09 29.44 -1.74
C SER A 12 11.53 28.61 -0.59
N ASP A 13 12.37 28.29 0.41
CA ASP A 13 11.94 27.55 1.60
C ASP A 13 10.77 28.24 2.32
N SER A 14 10.80 29.57 2.40
CA SER A 14 9.69 30.37 2.98
C SER A 14 8.40 30.24 2.18
N THR A 15 8.49 30.16 0.85
CA THR A 15 7.32 29.91 0.00
C THR A 15 6.76 28.51 0.21
N VAL A 16 7.61 27.50 0.30
CA VAL A 16 7.20 26.12 0.59
C VAL A 16 6.51 26.06 1.96
N HIS A 17 7.13 26.65 2.99
CA HIS A 17 6.55 26.68 4.35
C HIS A 17 5.16 27.36 4.35
N ARG A 18 5.02 28.50 3.69
CA ARG A 18 3.73 29.21 3.58
C ARG A 18 2.67 28.34 2.89
N ARG A 19 3.02 27.65 1.81
CA ARG A 19 2.08 26.72 1.13
C ARG A 19 1.66 25.56 2.00
N HIS A 20 2.57 25.01 2.80
CA HIS A 20 2.21 23.99 3.79
C HIS A 20 1.25 24.55 4.85
N ALA A 21 1.48 25.77 5.33
CA ALA A 21 0.60 26.44 6.28
C ALA A 21 -0.80 26.71 5.70
N GLU A 22 -0.88 27.15 4.44
CA GLU A 22 -2.14 27.32 3.72
C GLU A 22 -2.92 26.00 3.62
N LEU A 23 -2.25 24.90 3.18
CA LEU A 23 -2.86 23.58 3.11
C LEU A 23 -3.33 23.06 4.48
N ALA A 24 -2.51 23.25 5.51
CA ALA A 24 -2.87 22.86 6.87
C ALA A 24 -4.07 23.67 7.41
N GLY A 25 -4.18 24.94 7.02
CA GLY A 25 -5.30 25.82 7.37
C GLY A 25 -6.63 25.39 6.75
N LEU A 26 -6.63 24.76 5.58
CA LEU A 26 -7.82 24.24 4.91
C LEU A 26 -8.38 22.95 5.55
N GLY A 27 -7.63 22.27 6.41
CA GLY A 27 -8.10 21.04 7.09
C GLY A 27 -8.58 19.96 6.12
N SER A 28 -9.83 19.49 6.31
CA SER A 28 -10.46 18.47 5.44
C SER A 28 -10.58 18.90 3.98
N ASP A 29 -10.88 20.17 3.73
CA ASP A 29 -11.03 20.68 2.35
C ASP A 29 -9.70 20.65 1.61
N GLY A 30 -8.59 20.95 2.31
CA GLY A 30 -7.24 20.81 1.77
C GLY A 30 -6.91 19.36 1.42
N THR A 31 -7.25 18.41 2.29
CA THR A 31 -7.09 16.98 2.01
C THR A 31 -7.90 16.56 0.78
N THR A 32 -9.17 16.94 0.71
CA THR A 32 -10.05 16.64 -0.42
C THR A 32 -9.50 17.20 -1.74
N ALA A 33 -9.04 18.46 -1.73
CA ALA A 33 -8.44 19.07 -2.91
C ALA A 33 -7.16 18.35 -3.39
N ILE A 34 -6.29 17.92 -2.45
CA ILE A 34 -5.09 17.15 -2.76
C ILE A 34 -5.46 15.81 -3.38
N LEU A 35 -6.40 15.07 -2.79
CA LEU A 35 -6.83 13.76 -3.30
C LEU A 35 -7.44 13.89 -4.69
N ALA A 36 -8.25 14.91 -4.95
CA ALA A 36 -8.82 15.20 -6.28
C ALA A 36 -7.72 15.53 -7.32
N GLY A 37 -6.72 16.34 -6.94
CA GLY A 37 -5.56 16.60 -7.77
C GLY A 37 -4.74 15.34 -8.08
N MET A 38 -4.52 14.50 -7.07
CA MET A 38 -3.85 13.21 -7.23
C MET A 38 -4.63 12.25 -8.12
N LYS A 39 -5.96 12.19 -7.99
CA LYS A 39 -6.84 11.40 -8.87
C LYS A 39 -6.64 11.80 -10.34
N SER A 40 -6.65 13.09 -10.63
CA SER A 40 -6.47 13.61 -11.98
C SER A 40 -5.08 13.30 -12.54
N ALA A 41 -4.03 13.52 -11.76
CA ALA A 41 -2.65 13.23 -12.16
C ALA A 41 -2.42 11.72 -12.35
N ARG A 42 -2.95 10.87 -11.46
CA ARG A 42 -2.89 9.41 -11.56
C ARG A 42 -3.61 8.92 -12.81
N ARG A 43 -4.79 9.46 -13.11
CA ARG A 43 -5.52 9.12 -14.34
C ARG A 43 -4.66 9.35 -15.58
N ALA A 44 -4.01 10.51 -15.69
CA ALA A 44 -3.14 10.85 -16.81
C ALA A 44 -1.92 9.92 -16.88
N ALA A 45 -1.26 9.67 -15.74
CA ALA A 45 -0.10 8.80 -15.67
C ALA A 45 -0.43 7.34 -16.03
N TRP A 46 -1.53 6.80 -15.49
CA TRP A 46 -1.96 5.42 -15.78
C TRP A 46 -2.41 5.25 -17.22
N ALA A 47 -3.12 6.22 -17.80
CA ALA A 47 -3.48 6.21 -19.22
C ALA A 47 -2.23 6.15 -20.12
N ALA A 48 -1.18 6.90 -19.77
CA ALA A 48 0.09 6.90 -20.51
C ALA A 48 0.89 5.59 -20.36
N CYS A 49 0.54 4.73 -19.39
CA CYS A 49 1.18 3.43 -19.19
C CYS A 49 0.72 2.34 -20.16
N GLY A 50 -0.37 2.56 -20.91
CA GLY A 50 -0.91 1.58 -21.86
C GLY A 50 -1.25 0.25 -21.19
N THR A 51 -0.69 -0.86 -21.67
CA THR A 51 -0.93 -2.21 -21.10
C THR A 51 -0.42 -2.40 -19.68
N ARG A 52 0.36 -1.45 -19.13
CA ARG A 52 0.82 -1.44 -17.73
C ARG A 52 -0.09 -0.63 -16.82
N ASN A 53 -1.16 -0.06 -17.33
CA ASN A 53 -2.14 0.66 -16.52
C ASN A 53 -2.71 -0.26 -15.43
N PRO A 54 -2.53 0.04 -14.13
CA PRO A 54 -3.00 -0.82 -13.04
C PRO A 54 -4.51 -1.03 -13.07
N ALA A 55 -5.29 0.02 -13.35
CA ALA A 55 -6.75 -0.06 -13.43
C ALA A 55 -7.23 -0.94 -14.58
N ALA A 56 -6.60 -0.84 -15.76
CA ALA A 56 -6.99 -1.63 -16.93
C ALA A 56 -6.70 -3.14 -16.77
N ARG A 57 -5.85 -3.50 -15.81
CA ARG A 57 -5.50 -4.90 -15.49
C ARG A 57 -6.35 -5.49 -14.37
N ALA A 58 -7.14 -4.65 -13.70
CA ALA A 58 -7.96 -5.08 -12.58
C ALA A 58 -9.18 -5.86 -13.08
N THR A 59 -9.37 -7.05 -12.52
CA THR A 59 -10.53 -7.91 -12.73
C THR A 59 -10.98 -8.48 -11.40
N THR A 60 -12.15 -9.09 -11.36
CA THR A 60 -12.61 -9.80 -10.16
C THR A 60 -11.61 -10.90 -9.73
N ASP A 61 -11.00 -11.62 -10.67
CA ASP A 61 -10.02 -12.66 -10.33
C ASP A 61 -8.65 -12.11 -9.95
N ASN A 62 -8.26 -10.97 -10.55
CA ASN A 62 -6.99 -10.29 -10.29
C ASN A 62 -7.26 -8.81 -9.95
N PRO A 63 -7.75 -8.52 -8.74
CA PRO A 63 -8.14 -7.16 -8.36
C PRO A 63 -6.94 -6.22 -8.24
N LEU A 64 -7.20 -4.92 -8.40
CA LEU A 64 -6.30 -3.89 -7.90
C LEU A 64 -6.30 -3.96 -6.37
N VAL A 65 -5.14 -3.94 -5.75
CA VAL A 65 -5.02 -4.10 -4.30
C VAL A 65 -4.63 -2.78 -3.64
N ILE A 66 -5.34 -2.42 -2.58
CA ILE A 66 -4.94 -1.38 -1.62
C ILE A 66 -4.54 -2.06 -0.32
N ASP A 67 -3.26 -1.98 0.01
CA ASP A 67 -2.73 -2.41 1.30
C ASP A 67 -2.82 -1.29 2.33
N LEU A 68 -3.38 -1.58 3.48
CA LEU A 68 -3.31 -0.69 4.65
C LEU A 68 -2.24 -1.20 5.61
N ASP A 69 -1.36 -0.31 6.03
CA ASP A 69 -0.38 -0.62 7.06
C ASP A 69 0.01 0.63 7.84
N ALA A 70 0.27 0.45 9.12
CA ALA A 70 0.71 1.51 10.01
C ALA A 70 2.22 1.44 10.23
N THR A 71 2.84 2.60 10.43
CA THR A 71 4.27 2.65 10.64
C THR A 71 4.64 3.67 11.71
N GLU A 72 5.66 3.37 12.50
CA GLU A 72 6.20 4.34 13.47
C GLU A 72 7.07 5.38 12.80
N ILE A 73 6.91 6.64 13.23
CA ILE A 73 7.81 7.75 12.91
C ILE A 73 8.29 8.35 14.22
N LEU A 74 9.60 8.26 14.46
CA LEU A 74 10.21 8.74 15.68
C LEU A 74 10.25 10.27 15.70
N SER A 75 9.95 10.84 16.85
CA SER A 75 10.13 12.27 17.13
C SER A 75 11.20 12.43 18.22
N HIS A 76 12.14 13.32 17.96
CA HIS A 76 13.21 13.65 18.92
C HIS A 76 12.94 14.95 19.69
N SER A 77 11.75 15.52 19.53
CA SER A 77 11.30 16.76 20.17
C SER A 77 9.82 16.69 20.47
N ASP A 78 9.37 17.51 21.40
CA ASP A 78 7.96 17.67 21.76
C ASP A 78 7.23 18.36 20.62
N LYS A 79 6.63 17.54 19.76
CA LYS A 79 5.74 17.99 18.69
C LYS A 79 4.30 17.75 19.10
N GLU A 80 3.40 18.58 18.61
CA GLU A 80 1.98 18.42 18.86
C GLU A 80 1.51 17.00 18.56
N HIS A 81 0.91 16.31 19.54
CA HIS A 81 0.47 14.91 19.49
C HIS A 81 1.55 13.84 19.30
N ALA A 82 2.83 14.17 19.41
CA ALA A 82 3.85 13.14 19.60
C ALA A 82 3.66 12.47 20.97
N THR A 83 3.59 11.15 21.00
CA THR A 83 3.31 10.37 22.21
C THR A 83 4.11 9.06 22.21
N PRO A 84 4.27 8.38 23.36
CA PRO A 84 4.84 7.06 23.40
C PRO A 84 4.06 6.07 22.52
N THR A 85 4.78 5.27 21.72
CA THR A 85 4.21 4.20 20.91
C THR A 85 4.13 2.90 21.73
N TRP A 86 3.40 1.91 21.22
CA TRP A 86 3.33 0.59 21.85
C TRP A 86 4.70 -0.14 21.89
N LYS A 87 5.65 0.22 20.99
CA LYS A 87 7.05 -0.26 21.02
C LYS A 87 7.93 0.50 22.00
N LYS A 88 7.33 1.37 22.83
CA LYS A 88 8.04 2.22 23.81
C LYS A 88 8.99 3.24 23.18
N HIS A 89 8.77 3.59 21.91
CA HIS A 89 9.38 4.75 21.29
C HIS A 89 8.51 5.99 21.50
N PHE A 90 9.00 7.17 21.12
CA PHE A 90 8.24 8.41 21.16
C PHE A 90 8.08 9.00 19.76
N GLY A 91 6.84 9.35 19.38
CA GLY A 91 6.57 9.91 18.05
C GLY A 91 5.14 9.74 17.58
N PHE A 92 4.98 9.25 16.35
CA PHE A 92 3.72 9.14 15.62
C PHE A 92 3.53 7.75 15.05
N HIS A 93 2.27 7.40 14.74
CA HIS A 93 1.91 6.10 14.17
C HIS A 93 0.94 6.26 12.98
N PRO A 94 1.38 6.90 11.86
CA PRO A 94 0.50 7.09 10.70
C PRO A 94 0.05 5.77 10.11
N LEU A 95 -1.18 5.79 9.57
CA LEU A 95 -1.76 4.71 8.76
C LEU A 95 -1.71 5.13 7.29
N ALA A 96 -1.15 4.29 6.45
CA ALA A 96 -1.02 4.54 5.02
C ALA A 96 -1.80 3.52 4.18
N ALA A 97 -2.33 3.97 3.06
CA ALA A 97 -2.90 3.15 2.00
C ALA A 97 -1.95 3.12 0.80
N ILE A 98 -1.56 1.93 0.40
CA ILE A 98 -0.63 1.69 -0.71
C ILE A 98 -1.32 0.88 -1.79
N ILE A 99 -1.35 1.39 -3.01
CA ILE A 99 -1.78 0.65 -4.19
C ILE A 99 -0.65 -0.31 -4.59
N ASP A 100 -0.92 -1.60 -4.55
CA ASP A 100 0.01 -2.64 -4.99
C ASP A 100 -0.19 -2.92 -6.48
N HIS A 101 0.83 -2.71 -7.30
CA HIS A 101 0.77 -2.96 -8.73
C HIS A 101 0.97 -4.45 -9.10
N GLY A 102 1.18 -5.32 -8.12
CA GLY A 102 1.37 -6.76 -8.29
C GLY A 102 2.82 -7.23 -8.31
N ASP A 103 3.00 -8.51 -8.52
CA ASP A 103 4.31 -9.17 -8.45
C ASP A 103 5.31 -8.62 -9.48
N GLY A 104 6.52 -8.34 -8.98
CA GLY A 104 7.60 -7.82 -9.80
C GLY A 104 7.40 -6.40 -10.32
N LEU A 105 6.34 -5.73 -9.86
CA LEU A 105 6.04 -4.33 -10.16
C LEU A 105 6.28 -3.46 -8.92
N THR A 106 5.94 -2.18 -9.03
CA THR A 106 6.04 -1.22 -7.94
C THR A 106 4.73 -1.16 -7.15
N GLY A 107 4.59 -0.12 -6.37
CA GLY A 107 3.36 0.32 -5.74
C GLY A 107 3.46 1.82 -5.49
N GLU A 108 2.35 2.46 -5.25
CA GLU A 108 2.26 3.89 -4.99
C GLU A 108 1.33 4.19 -3.81
N PRO A 109 1.61 5.23 -3.00
CA PRO A 109 0.70 5.60 -1.94
C PRO A 109 -0.54 6.30 -2.50
N ALA A 110 -1.71 5.99 -1.92
CA ALA A 110 -2.97 6.63 -2.26
C ALA A 110 -3.39 7.65 -1.20
N ALA A 111 -3.21 7.29 0.07
CA ALA A 111 -3.59 8.14 1.21
C ALA A 111 -2.66 7.90 2.40
N VAL A 112 -2.62 8.85 3.32
CA VAL A 112 -1.95 8.72 4.61
C VAL A 112 -2.66 9.56 5.66
N LEU A 113 -2.97 8.95 6.78
CA LEU A 113 -3.53 9.61 7.96
C LEU A 113 -2.46 9.66 9.05
N LEU A 114 -2.04 10.87 9.43
CA LEU A 114 -1.16 11.05 10.58
C LEU A 114 -1.93 10.78 11.86
N ARG A 115 -1.32 10.01 12.76
CA ARG A 115 -1.92 9.65 14.05
C ARG A 115 -0.92 9.86 15.18
N PRO A 116 -1.37 10.14 16.41
CA PRO A 116 -0.52 10.12 17.60
C PRO A 116 0.20 8.78 17.75
N GLY A 117 1.33 8.75 18.44
CA GLY A 117 2.10 7.53 18.66
C GLY A 117 1.35 6.44 19.41
N ASN A 118 0.44 6.82 20.31
CA ASN A 118 -0.43 5.94 21.08
C ASN A 118 -1.76 5.60 20.38
N ALA A 119 -1.93 5.96 19.10
CA ALA A 119 -3.13 5.60 18.34
C ALA A 119 -3.32 4.08 18.36
N GLY A 120 -4.55 3.67 18.70
CA GLY A 120 -4.91 2.25 18.76
C GLY A 120 -4.69 1.56 17.41
N SER A 121 -4.21 0.33 17.46
CA SER A 121 -4.04 -0.48 16.22
C SER A 121 -5.39 -0.78 15.57
N ASN A 122 -6.46 -0.92 16.35
CA ASN A 122 -7.78 -1.36 15.90
C ASN A 122 -8.81 -0.21 15.86
N THR A 123 -8.39 1.04 15.60
CA THR A 123 -9.32 2.16 15.48
C THR A 123 -10.10 2.02 14.17
N ALA A 124 -11.34 1.52 14.25
CA ALA A 124 -12.18 1.28 13.09
C ALA A 124 -12.39 2.55 12.24
N ALA A 125 -12.57 3.71 12.89
CA ALA A 125 -12.74 4.98 12.19
C ALA A 125 -11.55 5.33 11.28
N ASP A 126 -10.30 5.08 11.73
CA ASP A 126 -9.10 5.32 10.93
C ASP A 126 -9.02 4.35 9.77
N HIS A 127 -9.36 3.06 10.02
CA HIS A 127 -9.40 2.02 8.98
C HIS A 127 -10.52 2.23 7.95
N ILE A 128 -11.57 2.97 8.28
CA ILE A 128 -12.59 3.42 7.32
C ILE A 128 -12.10 4.65 6.56
N THR A 129 -11.59 5.66 7.27
CA THR A 129 -11.17 6.92 6.67
C THR A 129 -10.08 6.74 5.60
N VAL A 130 -9.07 5.92 5.88
CA VAL A 130 -7.90 5.81 4.99
C VAL A 130 -8.23 5.10 3.67
N PRO A 131 -8.94 3.98 3.62
CA PRO A 131 -9.36 3.40 2.33
C PRO A 131 -10.37 4.26 1.58
N ASP A 132 -11.30 4.97 2.25
CA ASP A 132 -12.21 5.90 1.59
C ASP A 132 -11.44 7.03 0.88
N GLN A 133 -10.43 7.59 1.54
CA GLN A 133 -9.51 8.55 0.93
C GLN A 133 -8.73 7.91 -0.23
N ALA A 134 -8.27 6.69 -0.09
CA ALA A 134 -7.54 5.98 -1.13
C ALA A 134 -8.41 5.73 -2.36
N VAL A 135 -9.65 5.27 -2.17
CA VAL A 135 -10.63 5.06 -3.25
C VAL A 135 -10.95 6.39 -3.93
N SER A 136 -11.17 7.47 -3.16
CA SER A 136 -11.42 8.80 -3.74
C SER A 136 -10.25 9.35 -4.56
N ALA A 137 -9.03 8.90 -4.28
CA ALA A 137 -7.82 9.25 -5.02
C ALA A 137 -7.56 8.34 -6.24
N LEU A 138 -8.35 7.28 -6.47
CA LEU A 138 -8.27 6.45 -7.66
C LEU A 138 -9.02 7.09 -8.84
N PRO A 139 -8.51 6.97 -10.08
CA PRO A 139 -9.35 7.17 -11.25
C PRO A 139 -10.45 6.12 -11.27
N GLU A 140 -11.51 6.36 -12.02
CA GLU A 140 -12.54 5.36 -12.30
C GLU A 140 -11.91 4.11 -12.94
N HIS A 141 -12.56 2.96 -12.80
CA HIS A 141 -12.15 1.75 -13.51
C HIS A 141 -12.13 2.00 -15.04
N ALA A 142 -11.39 1.19 -15.78
CA ALA A 142 -11.18 1.36 -17.22
C ALA A 142 -12.47 1.36 -18.06
N ASP A 143 -13.55 0.76 -17.55
CA ASP A 143 -14.88 0.76 -18.17
C ASP A 143 -15.75 1.99 -17.80
N GLY A 144 -15.19 2.92 -16.99
CA GLY A 144 -15.88 4.13 -16.55
C GLY A 144 -16.81 3.94 -15.33
N HIS A 145 -16.90 2.72 -14.79
CA HIS A 145 -17.70 2.44 -13.58
C HIS A 145 -16.91 2.71 -12.30
N GLU A 146 -17.63 2.83 -11.20
CA GLU A 146 -17.05 2.85 -9.85
C GLU A 146 -16.35 1.52 -9.52
N TRP A 147 -15.48 1.57 -8.52
CA TRP A 147 -14.80 0.38 -8.04
C TRP A 147 -15.77 -0.53 -7.27
N ASP A 148 -15.62 -1.82 -7.50
CA ASP A 148 -16.37 -2.92 -6.89
C ASP A 148 -15.42 -4.04 -6.44
N THR A 149 -15.80 -5.29 -6.55
CA THR A 149 -14.96 -6.46 -6.23
C THR A 149 -13.66 -6.56 -7.05
N ARG A 150 -13.47 -5.71 -8.06
CA ARG A 150 -12.20 -5.53 -8.79
C ARG A 150 -11.18 -4.70 -8.00
N LEU A 151 -11.58 -4.12 -6.87
CA LEU A 151 -10.72 -3.49 -5.88
C LEU A 151 -10.73 -4.31 -4.60
N LEU A 152 -9.53 -4.67 -4.12
CA LEU A 152 -9.33 -5.42 -2.89
C LEU A 152 -8.65 -4.55 -1.85
N VAL A 153 -9.26 -4.41 -0.69
CA VAL A 153 -8.63 -3.83 0.50
C VAL A 153 -7.98 -4.94 1.32
N ARG A 154 -6.70 -4.79 1.64
CA ARG A 154 -5.91 -5.79 2.37
C ARG A 154 -5.19 -5.15 3.54
N THR A 155 -5.26 -5.78 4.73
CA THR A 155 -4.56 -5.32 5.94
C THR A 155 -4.23 -6.50 6.86
N ASP A 156 -3.44 -6.25 7.88
CA ASP A 156 -3.18 -7.20 8.95
C ASP A 156 -4.38 -7.32 9.92
N ALA A 157 -4.20 -8.05 11.02
CA ALA A 157 -5.26 -8.27 11.99
C ALA A 157 -5.72 -6.98 12.73
N ALA A 158 -4.98 -5.89 12.60
CA ALA A 158 -5.42 -4.60 13.15
C ALA A 158 -6.69 -4.07 12.46
N GLY A 159 -6.90 -4.40 11.19
CA GLY A 159 -8.12 -4.06 10.44
C GLY A 159 -9.29 -5.02 10.66
N GLY A 160 -9.16 -6.06 11.47
CA GLY A 160 -10.18 -7.10 11.65
C GLY A 160 -11.39 -6.69 12.50
N SER A 161 -11.74 -5.39 12.55
CA SER A 161 -12.94 -4.92 13.27
C SER A 161 -14.21 -5.11 12.46
N GLN A 162 -15.27 -5.50 13.13
CA GLN A 162 -16.59 -5.70 12.56
C GLN A 162 -17.10 -4.49 11.76
N SER A 163 -17.02 -3.29 12.32
CA SER A 163 -17.48 -2.07 11.66
C SER A 163 -16.72 -1.76 10.38
N PHE A 164 -15.42 -2.07 10.32
CA PHE A 164 -14.63 -1.90 9.10
C PHE A 164 -15.00 -2.93 8.03
N LEU A 165 -15.20 -4.21 8.40
CA LEU A 165 -15.62 -5.26 7.47
C LEU A 165 -17.01 -4.97 6.88
N ASN A 166 -17.97 -4.55 7.71
CA ASN A 166 -19.28 -4.14 7.25
C ASN A 166 -19.19 -2.93 6.30
N HIS A 167 -18.38 -1.92 6.63
CA HIS A 167 -18.18 -0.76 5.76
C HIS A 167 -17.66 -1.16 4.37
N LEU A 168 -16.64 -2.02 4.29
CA LEU A 168 -16.11 -2.50 3.00
C LEU A 168 -17.16 -3.28 2.22
N ASN A 169 -17.95 -4.11 2.90
CA ASN A 169 -19.03 -4.88 2.30
C ASN A 169 -20.14 -3.96 1.76
N ASP A 170 -20.55 -2.95 2.53
CA ASP A 170 -21.55 -1.96 2.13
C ASP A 170 -21.09 -1.13 0.92
N GLN A 171 -19.78 -0.91 0.77
CA GLN A 171 -19.19 -0.28 -0.41
C GLN A 171 -19.03 -1.23 -1.61
N GLY A 172 -19.40 -2.51 -1.47
CA GLY A 172 -19.25 -3.53 -2.52
C GLY A 172 -17.79 -3.87 -2.85
N LEU A 173 -16.85 -3.57 -1.96
CA LEU A 173 -15.43 -3.82 -2.17
C LEU A 173 -15.02 -5.22 -1.73
N ALA A 174 -14.05 -5.81 -2.42
CA ALA A 174 -13.43 -7.03 -1.95
C ALA A 174 -12.44 -6.73 -0.80
N TYR A 175 -12.32 -7.67 0.13
CA TYR A 175 -11.34 -7.55 1.21
C TYR A 175 -10.60 -8.86 1.50
N SER A 176 -9.40 -8.73 2.09
CA SER A 176 -8.59 -9.82 2.64
C SER A 176 -7.84 -9.31 3.87
N ILE A 177 -8.35 -9.58 5.04
CA ILE A 177 -7.94 -8.94 6.29
C ILE A 177 -7.47 -10.02 7.27
N GLY A 178 -6.31 -9.80 7.90
CA GLY A 178 -5.86 -10.66 8.98
C GLY A 178 -6.91 -10.73 10.09
N PHE A 179 -7.05 -11.89 10.72
CA PHE A 179 -8.03 -12.09 11.80
C PHE A 179 -7.36 -12.64 13.05
N PRO A 180 -7.76 -12.20 14.23
CA PRO A 180 -7.21 -12.73 15.48
C PRO A 180 -7.47 -14.22 15.60
N VAL A 181 -6.43 -14.99 15.94
CA VAL A 181 -6.59 -16.41 16.24
C VAL A 181 -7.13 -16.54 17.64
N THR A 182 -8.42 -16.89 17.73
CA THR A 182 -9.10 -17.19 18.99
C THR A 182 -8.87 -18.64 19.39
N TRP A 183 -9.22 -19.01 20.63
CA TRP A 183 -9.12 -20.40 21.09
C TRP A 183 -10.02 -21.35 20.26
N GLN A 184 -11.18 -20.88 19.80
CA GLN A 184 -12.08 -21.66 18.94
C GLN A 184 -11.41 -22.00 17.60
N ILE A 185 -10.69 -21.06 17.00
CA ILE A 185 -9.91 -21.29 15.77
C ILE A 185 -8.84 -22.35 16.03
N GLY A 186 -8.18 -22.27 17.18
CA GLY A 186 -7.20 -23.28 17.59
C GLY A 186 -7.81 -24.67 17.74
N GLU A 187 -8.96 -24.79 18.39
CA GLU A 187 -9.69 -26.05 18.58
C GLU A 187 -10.18 -26.61 17.24
N ILE A 188 -10.72 -25.77 16.36
CA ILE A 188 -11.09 -26.20 15.01
C ILE A 188 -9.86 -26.70 14.26
N ALA A 189 -8.73 -25.99 14.31
CA ALA A 189 -7.50 -26.38 13.62
C ALA A 189 -6.98 -27.74 14.08
N SER A 190 -7.08 -28.07 15.38
CA SER A 190 -6.66 -29.36 15.94
C SER A 190 -7.56 -30.54 15.53
N THR A 191 -8.84 -30.29 15.29
CA THR A 191 -9.85 -31.31 15.01
C THR A 191 -10.26 -31.38 13.53
N LEU A 192 -9.60 -30.61 12.65
CA LEU A 192 -9.98 -30.53 11.24
C LEU A 192 -9.60 -31.79 10.48
N GLY A 193 -10.59 -32.42 9.81
CA GLY A 193 -10.37 -33.56 8.96
C GLY A 193 -9.63 -33.26 7.66
N ASP A 194 -8.93 -34.24 7.11
CA ASP A 194 -8.08 -34.08 5.91
C ASP A 194 -8.82 -33.60 4.64
N PRO A 195 -10.08 -34.00 4.38
CA PRO A 195 -10.75 -33.57 3.13
C PRO A 195 -10.89 -32.06 2.94
N VAL A 196 -10.83 -31.26 4.01
CA VAL A 196 -10.94 -29.79 3.91
C VAL A 196 -9.59 -29.09 3.89
N LYS A 197 -8.51 -29.82 4.14
CA LYS A 197 -7.14 -29.28 4.14
C LYS A 197 -6.62 -29.18 2.71
N GLN A 198 -6.15 -28.01 2.32
CA GLN A 198 -5.49 -27.73 1.04
C GLN A 198 -4.02 -27.45 1.28
N GLY A 199 -3.13 -28.00 0.47
CA GLY A 199 -1.70 -27.70 0.58
C GLY A 199 -1.40 -26.21 0.38
N ILE A 200 -0.40 -25.71 1.08
CA ILE A 200 0.08 -24.33 0.98
C ILE A 200 0.79 -24.15 -0.36
N ILE A 201 0.43 -23.11 -1.11
CA ILE A 201 1.13 -22.74 -2.34
C ILE A 201 2.37 -21.91 -1.95
N ARG A 202 3.56 -22.38 -2.31
CA ARG A 202 4.84 -21.70 -2.07
C ARG A 202 5.09 -20.61 -3.11
N PRO A 203 6.06 -19.68 -2.88
CA PRO A 203 6.39 -18.63 -3.83
C PRO A 203 6.86 -19.13 -5.21
N ASP A 204 7.42 -20.33 -5.29
CA ASP A 204 7.82 -21.00 -6.53
C ASP A 204 6.66 -21.70 -7.26
N GLY A 205 5.45 -21.62 -6.70
CA GLY A 205 4.24 -22.26 -7.23
C GLY A 205 4.05 -23.71 -6.83
N THR A 206 4.99 -24.34 -6.11
CA THR A 206 4.82 -25.69 -5.58
C THR A 206 3.79 -25.70 -4.47
N VAL A 207 3.13 -26.86 -4.29
CA VAL A 207 2.09 -27.05 -3.25
C VAL A 207 2.61 -28.06 -2.24
N THR A 208 2.51 -27.74 -0.95
CA THR A 208 2.91 -28.64 0.13
C THR A 208 1.97 -29.86 0.23
N ASP A 209 2.46 -30.96 0.79
CA ASP A 209 1.56 -31.96 1.35
C ASP A 209 0.78 -31.32 2.52
N PRO A 210 -0.55 -31.53 2.61
CA PRO A 210 -1.34 -31.00 3.73
C PRO A 210 -0.87 -31.48 5.11
N GLY A 211 -0.18 -32.64 5.17
CA GLY A 211 0.48 -33.13 6.39
C GLY A 211 1.60 -32.27 6.89
N ASP A 212 2.35 -31.59 6.00
CA ASP A 212 3.44 -30.65 6.34
C ASP A 212 2.95 -29.23 6.65
N GLY A 213 1.78 -28.87 6.12
CA GLY A 213 1.15 -27.57 6.32
C GLY A 213 -0.04 -27.38 5.38
N TYR A 214 -1.09 -26.73 5.86
CA TYR A 214 -2.32 -26.62 5.12
C TYR A 214 -2.99 -25.24 5.26
N VAL A 215 -3.90 -25.00 4.33
CA VAL A 215 -4.87 -23.89 4.37
C VAL A 215 -6.26 -24.53 4.34
N ALA A 216 -7.18 -23.98 5.11
CA ALA A 216 -8.56 -24.47 5.14
C ALA A 216 -9.56 -23.32 5.32
N ASP A 217 -10.73 -23.46 4.71
CA ASP A 217 -11.90 -22.67 5.01
C ASP A 217 -12.64 -23.27 6.20
N ILE A 218 -12.75 -22.52 7.27
CA ILE A 218 -13.40 -22.96 8.52
C ILE A 218 -14.70 -22.20 8.80
N THR A 219 -15.20 -21.45 7.83
CA THR A 219 -16.36 -20.54 7.99
C THR A 219 -17.57 -21.27 8.58
N SER A 220 -17.95 -22.41 8.02
CA SER A 220 -19.13 -23.17 8.48
C SER A 220 -18.96 -23.66 9.91
N ARG A 221 -17.75 -24.11 10.29
CA ARG A 221 -17.45 -24.54 11.66
C ARG A 221 -17.49 -23.39 12.65
N MET A 222 -16.96 -22.23 12.28
CA MET A 222 -17.01 -21.02 13.12
C MET A 222 -18.45 -20.53 13.28
N ARG A 223 -19.27 -20.52 12.23
CA ARG A 223 -20.68 -20.13 12.31
C ARG A 223 -21.51 -21.12 13.10
N SER A 224 -21.23 -22.40 13.03
CA SER A 224 -21.90 -23.42 13.88
C SER A 224 -21.49 -23.35 15.35
N TRP A 225 -20.36 -22.69 15.66
CA TRP A 225 -19.92 -22.42 17.02
C TRP A 225 -20.52 -21.11 17.57
N ALA A 226 -21.01 -20.22 16.71
CA ALA A 226 -21.67 -18.97 17.11
C ALA A 226 -22.92 -19.29 17.96
N GLY A 227 -23.12 -18.53 19.02
CA GLY A 227 -24.22 -18.77 19.96
C GLY A 227 -23.86 -19.66 21.16
N GLU A 228 -22.72 -20.34 21.18
CA GLU A 228 -22.21 -20.96 22.38
C GLU A 228 -21.70 -19.90 23.38
N PRO A 229 -21.83 -20.11 24.71
CA PRO A 229 -21.52 -19.08 25.71
C PRO A 229 -20.11 -18.47 25.65
N LEU A 230 -19.16 -19.16 25.01
CA LEU A 230 -17.80 -18.71 24.79
C LEU A 230 -17.46 -18.60 23.29
N GLY A 231 -18.47 -18.67 22.40
CA GLY A 231 -18.28 -18.56 20.94
C GLY A 231 -17.94 -17.14 20.51
N THR A 232 -17.30 -17.03 19.35
CA THR A 232 -17.15 -15.74 18.67
C THR A 232 -18.52 -15.37 18.08
N ASP A 233 -19.08 -14.24 18.49
CA ASP A 233 -20.30 -13.73 17.87
C ASP A 233 -19.99 -13.23 16.47
N LEU A 234 -20.46 -13.96 15.46
CA LEU A 234 -20.33 -13.62 14.04
C LEU A 234 -21.58 -13.01 13.44
N ASP A 235 -22.66 -12.88 14.22
CA ASP A 235 -23.99 -12.45 13.74
C ASP A 235 -24.00 -11.02 13.16
N ASN A 236 -23.06 -10.21 13.64
CA ASN A 236 -22.93 -8.83 13.19
C ASN A 236 -21.83 -8.63 12.13
N TYR A 237 -21.15 -9.68 11.69
CA TYR A 237 -20.21 -9.63 10.57
C TYR A 237 -20.91 -9.87 9.23
N PRO A 238 -20.32 -9.47 8.10
CA PRO A 238 -20.93 -9.71 6.79
C PRO A 238 -21.27 -11.19 6.56
N ASP A 239 -22.46 -11.45 6.00
CA ASP A 239 -22.95 -12.83 5.77
C ASP A 239 -22.06 -13.63 4.82
N ASP A 240 -21.47 -12.96 3.84
CA ASP A 240 -20.56 -13.54 2.86
C ASP A 240 -19.10 -13.66 3.35
N MET A 241 -18.83 -13.20 4.58
CA MET A 241 -17.48 -13.29 5.17
C MET A 241 -17.07 -14.75 5.35
N ARG A 242 -15.92 -15.08 4.82
CA ARG A 242 -15.25 -16.38 4.97
C ARG A 242 -14.08 -16.26 5.94
N ILE A 243 -13.82 -17.33 6.69
CA ILE A 243 -12.69 -17.42 7.62
C ILE A 243 -11.77 -18.51 7.12
N ILE A 244 -10.56 -18.10 6.72
CA ILE A 244 -9.53 -18.99 6.19
C ILE A 244 -8.40 -19.09 7.21
N ILE A 245 -7.98 -20.30 7.52
CA ILE A 245 -6.80 -20.53 8.36
C ILE A 245 -5.65 -21.11 7.56
N ARG A 246 -4.44 -20.76 7.98
CA ARG A 246 -3.20 -21.39 7.54
C ARG A 246 -2.49 -21.95 8.75
N VAL A 247 -2.11 -23.23 8.64
CA VAL A 247 -1.40 -23.97 9.69
C VAL A 247 -0.11 -24.51 9.10
N GLU A 248 1.03 -24.11 9.66
CA GLU A 248 2.35 -24.50 9.16
C GLU A 248 3.38 -24.58 10.29
N HIS A 249 4.49 -25.25 10.03
CA HIS A 249 5.62 -25.21 10.95
C HIS A 249 6.14 -23.77 11.11
N PRO A 250 6.40 -23.30 12.33
CA PRO A 250 7.00 -21.99 12.53
C PRO A 250 8.39 -21.96 11.89
N ALA A 251 8.84 -20.75 11.51
CA ALA A 251 10.18 -20.57 10.98
C ALA A 251 11.23 -21.07 12.00
N SER A 252 12.35 -21.58 11.51
CA SER A 252 13.44 -22.05 12.37
C SER A 252 13.86 -20.97 13.38
N GLY A 253 13.92 -21.34 14.65
CA GLY A 253 14.22 -20.41 15.75
C GLY A 253 13.06 -19.56 16.25
N ALA A 254 11.88 -19.65 15.65
CA ALA A 254 10.70 -18.92 16.11
C ALA A 254 10.12 -19.57 17.39
N GLN A 255 9.82 -18.74 18.38
CA GLN A 255 9.13 -19.19 19.60
C GLN A 255 7.68 -19.53 19.29
N LEU A 256 7.18 -20.61 19.94
CA LEU A 256 5.77 -20.95 19.89
C LEU A 256 4.95 -19.87 20.60
N ARG A 257 3.76 -19.60 20.06
CA ARG A 257 2.77 -18.69 20.64
C ARG A 257 1.68 -19.49 21.35
N ILE A 258 0.96 -18.88 22.25
CA ILE A 258 -0.18 -19.50 22.92
C ILE A 258 -1.28 -19.95 21.96
N THR A 259 -1.33 -19.34 20.76
CA THR A 259 -2.27 -19.66 19.69
C THR A 259 -1.76 -20.72 18.73
N ASP A 260 -0.54 -21.23 18.91
CA ASP A 260 0.02 -22.31 18.09
C ASP A 260 -0.58 -23.65 18.57
N VAL A 261 -0.89 -24.54 17.63
CA VAL A 261 -1.55 -25.82 17.88
C VAL A 261 -0.64 -26.95 17.43
N ASP A 262 -0.42 -27.95 18.27
CA ASP A 262 0.43 -29.12 18.00
C ASP A 262 1.83 -28.76 17.44
N GLY A 263 2.43 -27.72 18.00
CA GLY A 263 3.74 -27.20 17.54
C GLY A 263 3.73 -26.47 16.20
N ARG A 264 2.55 -26.18 15.65
CA ARG A 264 2.37 -25.49 14.37
C ARG A 264 1.77 -24.12 14.60
N ARG A 265 2.23 -23.15 13.80
CA ARG A 265 1.72 -21.80 13.77
C ARG A 265 0.37 -21.74 13.07
N VAL A 266 -0.62 -21.19 13.76
CA VAL A 266 -1.94 -20.88 13.18
C VAL A 266 -2.00 -19.41 12.84
N GLN A 267 -2.46 -19.09 11.64
CA GLN A 267 -2.81 -17.73 11.18
C GLN A 267 -4.21 -17.77 10.61
N ALA A 268 -4.95 -16.68 10.77
CA ALA A 268 -6.30 -16.56 10.23
C ALA A 268 -6.43 -15.27 9.41
N LEU A 269 -7.25 -15.33 8.37
CA LEU A 269 -7.69 -14.19 7.60
C LEU A 269 -9.20 -14.29 7.32
N VAL A 270 -9.83 -13.15 7.10
CA VAL A 270 -11.22 -13.04 6.64
C VAL A 270 -11.27 -12.40 5.27
N THR A 271 -12.23 -12.84 4.45
CA THR A 271 -12.41 -12.35 3.08
C THR A 271 -13.84 -12.59 2.61
N ASN A 272 -14.35 -11.73 1.74
CA ASN A 272 -15.62 -11.94 1.02
C ASN A 272 -15.40 -12.54 -0.40
N ARG A 273 -14.16 -12.90 -0.74
CA ARG A 273 -13.85 -13.40 -2.07
C ARG A 273 -14.18 -14.90 -2.22
N PRO A 274 -14.72 -15.30 -3.38
CA PRO A 274 -14.85 -16.71 -3.73
C PRO A 274 -13.49 -17.34 -4.06
N GLY A 275 -13.48 -18.67 -4.20
CA GLY A 275 -12.32 -19.43 -4.65
C GLY A 275 -11.72 -20.35 -3.59
N HIS A 276 -10.64 -21.03 -3.96
CA HIS A 276 -9.94 -21.98 -3.10
C HIS A 276 -9.17 -21.28 -1.98
N ALA A 277 -9.23 -21.84 -0.77
CA ALA A 277 -8.62 -21.27 0.42
C ALA A 277 -7.12 -20.99 0.23
N ASN A 278 -6.37 -21.90 -0.38
CA ASN A 278 -4.93 -21.72 -0.62
C ASN A 278 -4.61 -20.60 -1.62
N ARG A 279 -5.49 -20.29 -2.59
CA ARG A 279 -5.34 -19.15 -3.49
C ARG A 279 -5.61 -17.83 -2.76
N LEU A 280 -6.61 -17.81 -1.89
CA LEU A 280 -6.93 -16.67 -1.04
C LEU A 280 -5.79 -16.37 -0.04
N ASP A 281 -5.14 -17.39 0.51
CA ASP A 281 -3.95 -17.24 1.34
C ASP A 281 -2.77 -16.64 0.56
N VAL A 282 -2.51 -17.07 -0.69
CA VAL A 282 -1.49 -16.46 -1.55
C VAL A 282 -1.76 -14.98 -1.77
N LEU A 283 -3.00 -14.63 -2.06
CA LEU A 283 -3.41 -13.23 -2.25
C LEU A 283 -3.16 -12.41 -0.99
N HIS A 284 -3.53 -12.94 0.18
CA HIS A 284 -3.31 -12.29 1.47
C HIS A 284 -1.81 -12.08 1.78
N ARG A 285 -0.99 -13.11 1.57
CA ARG A 285 0.47 -13.04 1.82
C ARG A 285 1.20 -12.03 0.95
N GLY A 286 0.63 -11.67 -0.20
CA GLY A 286 1.12 -10.55 -1.02
C GLY A 286 1.23 -9.23 -0.27
N ARG A 287 0.59 -9.07 0.90
CA ARG A 287 0.71 -7.92 1.80
C ARG A 287 2.16 -7.61 2.20
N GLY A 288 3.02 -8.61 2.27
CA GLY A 288 4.44 -8.39 2.59
C GLY A 288 5.14 -7.35 1.71
N ARG A 289 4.63 -7.07 0.51
CA ARG A 289 5.15 -6.01 -0.37
C ARG A 289 4.88 -4.60 0.17
N CYS A 290 3.84 -4.42 0.99
CA CYS A 290 3.51 -3.13 1.60
C CYS A 290 4.65 -2.57 2.46
N GLU A 291 5.34 -3.43 3.21
CA GLU A 291 6.47 -3.02 4.06
C GLU A 291 7.59 -2.33 3.27
N GLN A 292 7.89 -2.81 2.07
CA GLN A 292 8.86 -2.16 1.18
C GLN A 292 8.33 -0.80 0.71
N ARG A 293 7.04 -0.69 0.38
CA ARG A 293 6.43 0.57 -0.09
C ARG A 293 6.36 1.61 1.03
N ILE A 294 6.13 1.19 2.25
CA ILE A 294 6.23 2.07 3.43
C ILE A 294 7.67 2.61 3.61
N ARG A 295 8.70 1.78 3.40
CA ARG A 295 10.09 2.25 3.38
C ARG A 295 10.32 3.28 2.29
N ASP A 296 9.85 3.00 1.07
CA ASP A 296 9.95 3.91 -0.07
C ASP A 296 9.26 5.26 0.23
N LEU A 297 8.10 5.23 0.88
CA LEU A 297 7.37 6.43 1.29
C LEU A 297 8.12 7.22 2.37
N LYS A 298 8.76 6.53 3.32
CA LYS A 298 9.65 7.18 4.30
C LYS A 298 10.83 7.87 3.63
N ASP A 299 11.41 7.28 2.61
CA ASP A 299 12.51 7.86 1.83
C ASP A 299 12.08 9.05 0.96
N CYS A 300 10.78 9.16 0.66
CA CYS A 300 10.18 10.30 -0.03
C CYS A 300 9.72 11.43 0.91
N GLY A 301 9.94 11.31 2.22
CA GLY A 301 9.68 12.38 3.19
C GLY A 301 8.86 11.99 4.42
N LEU A 302 8.09 10.88 4.38
CA LEU A 302 7.28 10.46 5.53
C LEU A 302 8.14 10.12 6.76
N GLY A 303 9.39 9.68 6.56
CA GLY A 303 10.30 9.31 7.66
C GLY A 303 10.70 10.45 8.59
N LYS A 304 10.42 11.70 8.22
CA LYS A 304 10.71 12.89 9.04
C LYS A 304 9.54 13.86 8.94
N LEU A 305 8.96 14.19 10.08
CA LEU A 305 7.93 15.20 10.20
C LEU A 305 8.58 16.52 10.64
N PRO A 306 8.73 17.52 9.75
CA PRO A 306 9.60 18.67 10.01
C PRO A 306 8.97 19.74 10.89
N HIS A 307 7.63 19.77 11.04
CA HIS A 307 6.92 20.82 11.74
C HIS A 307 6.63 20.47 13.19
N GLU A 308 6.37 21.47 14.03
CA GLU A 308 5.90 21.29 15.41
C GLU A 308 4.41 20.96 15.43
N GLY A 309 3.61 21.70 14.64
CA GLY A 309 2.15 21.53 14.59
C GLY A 309 1.70 20.26 13.86
N PHE A 310 0.69 19.60 14.42
CA PHE A 310 0.16 18.34 13.89
C PHE A 310 -0.45 18.48 12.50
N ARG A 311 -1.27 19.51 12.28
CA ARG A 311 -1.89 19.79 10.96
C ARG A 311 -0.85 20.07 9.88
N MET A 312 0.23 20.77 10.23
CA MET A 312 1.34 21.01 9.31
C MET A 312 2.06 19.71 8.93
N ASN A 313 2.23 18.80 9.87
CA ASN A 313 2.80 17.47 9.62
C ASN A 313 1.83 16.58 8.82
N GLN A 314 0.52 16.70 8.99
CA GLN A 314 -0.46 16.02 8.13
C GLN A 314 -0.34 16.54 6.67
N ALA A 315 -0.22 17.86 6.47
CA ALA A 315 0.02 18.41 5.13
C ALA A 315 1.35 17.90 4.53
N TRP A 316 2.40 17.80 5.34
CA TRP A 316 3.67 17.20 4.93
C TRP A 316 3.53 15.73 4.51
N CYS A 317 2.71 14.94 5.21
CA CYS A 317 2.43 13.56 4.82
C CYS A 317 1.84 13.48 3.40
N HIS A 318 0.92 14.38 3.04
CA HIS A 318 0.36 14.45 1.68
C HIS A 318 1.42 14.81 0.64
N VAL A 319 2.37 15.71 0.98
CA VAL A 319 3.49 16.03 0.09
C VAL A 319 4.40 14.82 -0.11
N ALA A 320 4.67 14.02 0.93
CA ALA A 320 5.44 12.78 0.81
C ALA A 320 4.73 11.75 -0.08
N VAL A 321 3.40 11.61 0.07
CA VAL A 321 2.56 10.78 -0.80
C VAL A 321 2.67 11.23 -2.26
N LEU A 322 2.53 12.53 -2.53
CA LEU A 322 2.67 13.09 -3.88
C LEU A 322 4.08 12.85 -4.45
N ALA A 323 5.13 13.07 -3.66
CA ALA A 323 6.50 12.86 -4.09
C ALA A 323 6.78 11.42 -4.51
N MET A 324 6.34 10.44 -3.72
CA MET A 324 6.48 9.02 -4.08
C MET A 324 5.63 8.67 -5.30
N SER A 325 4.40 9.20 -5.40
CA SER A 325 3.52 8.97 -6.55
C SER A 325 4.17 9.47 -7.85
N LEU A 326 4.72 10.68 -7.85
CA LEU A 326 5.43 11.24 -9.01
C LEU A 326 6.62 10.39 -9.45
N VAL A 327 7.41 9.90 -8.50
CA VAL A 327 8.53 8.98 -8.77
C VAL A 327 8.02 7.68 -9.40
N THR A 328 6.98 7.09 -8.84
CA THR A 328 6.38 5.85 -9.34
C THR A 328 5.79 6.04 -10.73
N TRP A 329 5.02 7.11 -10.97
CA TRP A 329 4.42 7.41 -12.28
C TRP A 329 5.49 7.68 -13.35
N ALA A 330 6.52 8.43 -13.03
CA ALA A 330 7.65 8.62 -13.94
C ALA A 330 8.29 7.27 -14.34
N GLY A 331 8.43 6.37 -13.36
CA GLY A 331 8.89 5.00 -13.58
C GLY A 331 7.98 4.21 -14.52
N LEU A 332 6.69 4.16 -14.22
CA LEU A 332 5.69 3.42 -15.01
C LEU A 332 5.60 3.93 -16.45
N VAL A 333 5.48 5.26 -16.63
CA VAL A 333 5.37 5.91 -17.94
C VAL A 333 6.60 5.63 -18.80
N THR A 334 7.79 5.73 -18.23
CA THR A 334 9.03 5.43 -18.95
C THR A 334 9.15 3.93 -19.28
N ALA A 335 8.78 3.05 -18.34
CA ALA A 335 8.80 1.60 -18.57
C ALA A 335 7.83 1.16 -19.68
N ALA A 336 6.67 1.79 -19.77
CA ALA A 336 5.66 1.48 -20.80
C ALA A 336 6.18 1.72 -22.23
N GLY A 337 7.12 2.66 -22.42
CA GLY A 337 7.75 2.93 -23.71
C GLY A 337 9.04 2.18 -23.97
N SER A 338 9.52 1.38 -23.01
CA SER A 338 10.80 0.69 -23.13
C SER A 338 10.66 -0.63 -23.90
N THR A 339 11.66 -0.96 -24.71
CA THR A 339 11.72 -2.26 -25.40
C THR A 339 11.92 -3.41 -24.40
N ALA A 340 11.54 -4.62 -24.78
CA ALA A 340 11.76 -5.81 -23.96
C ALA A 340 13.26 -6.02 -23.62
N ALA A 341 14.17 -5.64 -24.50
CA ALA A 341 15.62 -5.71 -24.25
C ALA A 341 16.07 -4.69 -23.18
N GLN A 342 15.58 -3.46 -23.24
CA GLN A 342 15.84 -2.43 -22.21
C GLN A 342 15.25 -2.85 -20.86
N GLN A 343 14.06 -3.43 -20.85
CA GLN A 343 13.42 -3.96 -19.65
C GLN A 343 14.21 -5.10 -19.02
N ARG A 344 14.79 -6.00 -19.82
CA ARG A 344 15.66 -7.08 -19.29
C ARG A 344 16.98 -6.57 -18.73
N ARG A 345 17.56 -5.54 -19.32
CA ARG A 345 18.87 -5.00 -18.92
C ARG A 345 18.82 -4.22 -17.60
N SER A 346 17.75 -3.53 -17.33
CA SER A 346 17.59 -2.80 -16.08
C SER A 346 16.14 -2.69 -15.68
N ARG A 347 15.77 -3.27 -14.54
CA ARG A 347 14.44 -3.15 -13.93
C ARG A 347 14.33 -1.84 -13.13
N TRP A 348 14.82 -0.73 -13.68
CA TRP A 348 14.95 0.57 -12.99
C TRP A 348 13.59 1.13 -12.51
N TRP A 349 12.48 0.75 -13.12
CA TRP A 349 11.13 1.16 -12.68
C TRP A 349 10.71 0.55 -11.35
N VAL A 350 11.43 -0.47 -10.86
CA VAL A 350 11.24 -1.05 -9.53
C VAL A 350 12.35 -0.62 -8.56
N TRP A 351 13.21 0.33 -8.94
CA TRP A 351 14.20 0.85 -8.03
C TRP A 351 13.54 1.60 -6.88
N GLU A 352 14.09 1.42 -5.70
CA GLU A 352 13.75 2.24 -4.55
C GLU A 352 14.02 3.72 -4.84
N PRO A 353 13.23 4.67 -4.26
CA PRO A 353 13.43 6.11 -4.45
C PRO A 353 14.86 6.60 -4.20
N LYS A 354 15.55 6.04 -3.21
CA LYS A 354 16.98 6.32 -2.95
C LYS A 354 17.87 5.97 -4.14
N THR A 355 17.66 4.78 -4.69
CA THR A 355 18.44 4.28 -5.83
C THR A 355 18.16 5.10 -7.07
N LEU A 356 16.89 5.44 -7.32
CA LEU A 356 16.49 6.27 -8.45
C LEU A 356 17.11 7.67 -8.31
N ARG A 357 17.03 8.29 -7.12
CA ARG A 357 17.65 9.58 -6.85
C ARG A 357 19.17 9.55 -7.09
N ALA A 358 19.85 8.55 -6.55
CA ALA A 358 21.32 8.45 -6.69
C ALA A 358 21.76 8.19 -8.14
N ARG A 359 21.01 7.37 -8.89
CA ARG A 359 21.44 6.93 -10.22
C ARG A 359 20.90 7.78 -11.37
N MET A 360 19.76 8.46 -11.18
CA MET A 360 19.14 9.24 -12.24
C MET A 360 19.01 10.74 -11.93
N LEU A 361 18.59 11.09 -10.71
CA LEU A 361 18.36 12.50 -10.37
C LEU A 361 19.65 13.22 -9.92
N SER A 362 20.73 12.49 -9.62
CA SER A 362 22.04 13.03 -9.26
C SER A 362 23.05 13.00 -10.41
N ILE A 363 22.60 12.78 -11.66
CA ILE A 363 23.47 12.86 -12.83
C ILE A 363 23.95 14.30 -12.98
N ALA A 364 25.27 14.50 -13.06
CA ALA A 364 25.87 15.81 -13.27
C ALA A 364 25.45 16.38 -14.63
N ALA A 365 25.05 17.67 -14.64
CA ALA A 365 24.67 18.38 -15.83
C ALA A 365 25.16 19.83 -15.78
N ILE A 366 25.46 20.38 -16.95
CA ILE A 366 25.77 21.80 -17.12
C ILE A 366 24.52 22.52 -17.56
N VAL A 367 24.14 23.56 -16.83
CA VAL A 367 23.03 24.45 -17.21
C VAL A 367 23.55 25.51 -18.17
N VAL A 368 23.11 25.47 -19.41
CA VAL A 368 23.43 26.47 -20.42
C VAL A 368 22.19 27.33 -20.68
N ARG A 369 22.34 28.66 -20.59
CA ARG A 369 21.29 29.62 -20.96
C ARG A 369 21.68 30.28 -22.28
N HIS A 370 20.84 30.08 -23.29
CA HIS A 370 21.06 30.68 -24.60
C HIS A 370 19.72 30.99 -25.28
N ALA A 371 19.58 32.20 -25.86
CA ALA A 371 18.40 32.60 -26.63
C ALA A 371 17.07 32.34 -25.92
N ARG A 372 16.91 32.75 -24.66
CA ARG A 372 15.74 32.52 -23.80
C ARG A 372 15.44 31.03 -23.51
N ARG A 373 16.38 30.13 -23.81
CA ARG A 373 16.26 28.68 -23.52
C ARG A 373 17.21 28.32 -22.41
N VAL A 374 16.75 27.43 -21.53
CA VAL A 374 17.58 26.74 -20.55
C VAL A 374 17.81 25.31 -21.03
N ILE A 375 19.05 24.97 -21.26
CA ILE A 375 19.48 23.68 -21.78
C ILE A 375 20.26 22.95 -20.71
N LEU A 376 19.87 21.73 -20.36
CA LEU A 376 20.68 20.83 -19.56
C LEU A 376 21.56 19.99 -20.49
N ARG A 377 22.88 20.10 -20.32
CA ARG A 377 23.85 19.27 -21.02
C ARG A 377 24.38 18.20 -20.08
N PHE A 378 24.11 16.96 -20.41
CA PHE A 378 24.67 15.78 -19.70
C PHE A 378 25.90 15.28 -20.45
N ASP A 379 26.80 14.61 -19.71
CA ASP A 379 27.88 13.86 -20.35
C ASP A 379 27.28 12.76 -21.23
N ALA A 380 27.83 12.58 -22.43
CA ALA A 380 27.43 11.54 -23.35
C ALA A 380 27.62 10.11 -22.76
N ALA A 381 28.61 9.96 -21.86
CA ALA A 381 28.89 8.73 -21.14
C ALA A 381 28.11 8.60 -19.82
N ALA A 382 27.22 9.54 -19.48
CA ALA A 382 26.46 9.48 -18.21
C ALA A 382 25.64 8.18 -18.14
N PRO A 383 25.74 7.43 -17.05
CA PRO A 383 24.96 6.21 -16.88
C PRO A 383 23.45 6.52 -16.93
N HIS A 384 22.68 5.63 -17.56
CA HIS A 384 21.22 5.76 -17.68
C HIS A 384 20.70 7.00 -18.46
N ARG A 385 21.56 7.73 -19.19
CA ARG A 385 21.18 8.90 -19.99
C ARG A 385 20.00 8.60 -20.93
N GLU A 386 20.07 7.50 -21.67
CA GLU A 386 19.01 7.09 -22.62
C GLU A 386 17.64 6.91 -21.92
N LEU A 387 17.62 6.37 -20.70
CA LEU A 387 16.41 6.21 -19.91
C LEU A 387 15.84 7.56 -19.50
N LEU A 388 16.71 8.50 -19.07
CA LEU A 388 16.29 9.85 -18.69
C LEU A 388 15.72 10.61 -19.89
N GLU A 389 16.39 10.59 -21.04
CA GLU A 389 15.93 11.23 -22.28
C GLU A 389 14.59 10.66 -22.75
N HIS A 390 14.46 9.33 -22.73
CA HIS A 390 13.22 8.64 -23.10
C HIS A 390 12.08 8.97 -22.14
N GLY A 391 12.32 8.94 -20.84
CA GLY A 391 11.34 9.28 -19.80
C GLY A 391 10.85 10.71 -19.93
N LEU A 392 11.75 11.68 -20.07
CA LEU A 392 11.40 13.09 -20.25
C LEU A 392 10.58 13.31 -21.54
N ALA A 393 10.95 12.67 -22.65
CA ALA A 393 10.22 12.79 -23.89
C ALA A 393 8.77 12.28 -23.77
N ARG A 394 8.56 11.20 -22.98
CA ARG A 394 7.20 10.66 -22.74
C ARG A 394 6.40 11.53 -21.78
N ILE A 395 7.00 11.96 -20.66
CA ILE A 395 6.32 12.83 -19.68
C ILE A 395 5.85 14.14 -20.34
N ARG A 396 6.66 14.75 -21.22
CA ARG A 396 6.29 15.95 -21.97
C ARG A 396 5.09 15.78 -22.90
N ARG A 397 4.69 14.57 -23.23
CA ARG A 397 3.48 14.30 -24.05
C ARG A 397 2.21 14.19 -23.21
N ILE A 398 2.34 14.11 -21.89
CA ILE A 398 1.23 13.99 -20.95
C ILE A 398 0.82 15.38 -20.43
N VAL A 399 1.80 16.29 -20.33
CA VAL A 399 1.65 17.69 -19.92
C VAL A 399 1.45 18.57 -21.15
#